data_df1d13ad68677cb7bd4b9d29f8d0d6d5
#
_entry.id   df1d13ad68677cb7bd4b9d29f8d0d6d5
#
_cell.length_a   1.000
_cell.length_b   1.000
_cell.length_c   1.000
_cell.angle_alpha   90.00
_cell.angle_beta   90.00
_cell.angle_gamma   90.00
#
_symmetry.space_group_name_H-M   'P 1'
#
loop_
_entity.id
_entity.type
_entity.pdbx_description
1 polymer ?
#
loop_
_entity_poly.entity_id
_entity_poly.type
_entity_poly.pdbx_seq_one_letter_code
_entity_poly.pdbx_strand_id
1 'polypeptide(L)'
;MGWTVVVIVVALALIAARVAWLWNDVSSQLHRVDALSGAADTPGETWLIVGSDARGGAVQDETEGARADSVMLLHKAENGQTSLTSLPRDTFVDIPEHGENKINAAYSFGGPKLLVQTVEKLSGLTVDHYVEVGMTGVSQTVDAVGGVNVCLDYDVADEDSGLVWNTSQGTCQTVDGTKALAYSRMRKSDPTGDVGRGQRQRAVISAVVSKAAAPSTAFSFSRQDALVDAGTNALTVDRSAGTMSIAQMVLAFRSASDGGLTGAPPIEDPAYSPEDADIGETVLLRDTTAPDFFSKLRDGKLTAADFNQS
;
A
#
# COMPACT_ATOMS: atom_id res chain seq x y z
N MET A 1 48.00 -6.25 -13.53
CA MET A 1 46.86 -5.45 -14.05
C MET A 1 45.79 -6.30 -14.77
N GLY A 2 46.14 -7.35 -15.54
CA GLY A 2 45.18 -8.22 -16.23
C GLY A 2 44.23 -9.03 -15.31
N TRP A 3 44.75 -9.63 -14.27
CA TRP A 3 43.96 -10.48 -13.35
C TRP A 3 42.89 -9.71 -12.56
N THR A 4 43.21 -8.51 -12.12
CA THR A 4 42.22 -7.64 -11.42
C THR A 4 41.05 -7.23 -12.31
N VAL A 5 41.33 -6.95 -13.59
CA VAL A 5 40.30 -6.64 -14.58
C VAL A 5 39.40 -7.86 -14.83
N VAL A 6 39.99 -9.04 -14.99
CA VAL A 6 39.23 -10.29 -15.18
C VAL A 6 38.34 -10.59 -13.98
N VAL A 7 38.86 -10.46 -12.75
CA VAL A 7 38.06 -10.67 -11.52
C VAL A 7 36.87 -9.69 -11.44
N ILE A 8 37.10 -8.40 -11.77
CA ILE A 8 36.04 -7.40 -11.77
C ILE A 8 34.98 -7.75 -12.84
N VAL A 9 35.38 -8.11 -14.05
CA VAL A 9 34.44 -8.47 -15.13
C VAL A 9 33.61 -9.69 -14.75
N VAL A 10 34.25 -10.73 -14.17
CA VAL A 10 33.55 -11.93 -13.70
C VAL A 10 32.56 -11.57 -12.57
N ALA A 11 32.95 -10.74 -11.60
CA ALA A 11 32.09 -10.30 -10.53
C ALA A 11 30.88 -9.52 -11.06
N LEU A 12 31.09 -8.59 -12.00
CA LEU A 12 30.00 -7.85 -12.64
C LEU A 12 29.06 -8.77 -13.45
N ALA A 13 29.61 -9.77 -14.14
CA ALA A 13 28.81 -10.75 -14.89
C ALA A 13 27.95 -11.60 -13.94
N LEU A 14 28.48 -12.03 -12.79
CA LEU A 14 27.72 -12.77 -11.78
C LEU A 14 26.63 -11.91 -11.14
N ILE A 15 26.89 -10.64 -10.85
CA ILE A 15 25.90 -9.70 -10.35
C ILE A 15 24.79 -9.51 -11.39
N ALA A 16 25.15 -9.28 -12.66
CA ALA A 16 24.18 -9.11 -13.73
C ALA A 16 23.30 -10.35 -13.94
N ALA A 17 23.91 -11.55 -13.89
CA ALA A 17 23.20 -12.81 -13.97
C ALA A 17 22.24 -12.99 -12.79
N ARG A 18 22.66 -12.62 -11.58
CA ARG A 18 21.79 -12.66 -10.38
C ARG A 18 20.62 -11.71 -10.49
N VAL A 19 20.86 -10.47 -10.92
CA VAL A 19 19.79 -9.47 -11.13
C VAL A 19 18.80 -9.96 -12.19
N ALA A 20 19.29 -10.49 -13.31
CA ALA A 20 18.44 -11.04 -14.37
C ALA A 20 17.60 -12.24 -13.88
N TRP A 21 18.18 -13.09 -13.04
CA TRP A 21 17.50 -14.23 -12.45
C TRP A 21 16.39 -13.76 -11.49
N LEU A 22 16.70 -12.84 -10.56
CA LEU A 22 15.71 -12.27 -9.64
C LEU A 22 14.57 -11.57 -10.40
N TRP A 23 14.92 -10.85 -11.47
CA TRP A 23 13.93 -10.17 -12.32
C TRP A 23 12.93 -11.14 -12.94
N ASN A 24 13.45 -12.21 -13.52
CA ASN A 24 12.62 -13.23 -14.14
C ASN A 24 11.79 -14.01 -13.10
N ASP A 25 12.38 -14.29 -11.95
CA ASP A 25 11.74 -15.02 -10.86
C ASP A 25 10.55 -14.23 -10.29
N VAL A 26 10.74 -12.96 -9.91
CA VAL A 26 9.65 -12.07 -9.50
C VAL A 26 8.56 -12.03 -10.57
N SER A 27 8.92 -11.80 -11.83
CA SER A 27 7.93 -11.67 -12.90
C SER A 27 7.11 -12.95 -13.13
N SER A 28 7.70 -14.12 -12.90
CA SER A 28 7.03 -15.42 -13.10
C SER A 28 6.10 -15.81 -11.96
N GLN A 29 6.38 -15.34 -10.73
CA GLN A 29 5.64 -15.71 -9.53
C GLN A 29 4.48 -14.76 -9.19
N LEU A 30 4.41 -13.57 -9.80
CA LEU A 30 3.36 -12.60 -9.53
C LEU A 30 1.97 -13.12 -9.90
N HIS A 31 1.03 -12.98 -8.98
CA HIS A 31 -0.39 -13.23 -9.24
C HIS A 31 -0.99 -12.04 -10.00
N ARG A 32 -1.71 -12.31 -11.11
CA ARG A 32 -2.24 -11.27 -12.00
C ARG A 32 -3.74 -11.31 -12.11
N VAL A 33 -4.37 -10.13 -12.01
CA VAL A 33 -5.83 -9.96 -12.13
C VAL A 33 -6.19 -8.89 -13.17
N ASP A 34 -7.42 -8.93 -13.67
CA ASP A 34 -7.98 -7.90 -14.53
C ASP A 34 -8.57 -6.79 -13.67
N ALA A 35 -7.74 -5.81 -13.32
CA ALA A 35 -8.11 -4.75 -12.40
C ALA A 35 -8.32 -3.39 -13.07
N LEU A 36 -7.63 -3.11 -14.19
CA LEU A 36 -7.64 -1.78 -14.79
C LEU A 36 -8.94 -1.49 -15.53
N SER A 37 -9.40 -0.24 -15.46
CA SER A 37 -10.65 0.20 -16.12
C SER A 37 -10.52 0.31 -17.64
N GLY A 38 -9.32 0.63 -18.14
CA GLY A 38 -9.06 1.00 -19.53
C GLY A 38 -9.47 2.45 -19.85
N ALA A 39 -9.61 3.31 -18.85
CA ALA A 39 -9.85 4.73 -19.01
C ALA A 39 -8.72 5.42 -19.79
N ALA A 40 -9.01 6.61 -20.34
CA ALA A 40 -7.99 7.41 -20.99
C ALA A 40 -6.93 7.87 -19.97
N ASP A 41 -5.68 7.79 -20.39
CA ASP A 41 -4.53 8.13 -19.57
C ASP A 41 -4.56 9.57 -19.02
N THR A 42 -4.08 9.75 -17.80
CA THR A 42 -3.89 11.07 -17.16
C THR A 42 -2.40 11.33 -16.90
N PRO A 43 -1.97 12.62 -16.84
CA PRO A 43 -0.57 12.93 -16.63
C PRO A 43 0.02 12.33 -15.34
N GLY A 44 1.20 11.73 -15.43
CA GLY A 44 1.91 11.11 -14.32
C GLY A 44 1.82 9.59 -14.33
N GLU A 45 2.08 8.95 -13.20
CA GLU A 45 1.99 7.50 -13.02
C GLU A 45 1.30 7.21 -11.68
N THR A 46 0.23 6.44 -11.72
CA THR A 46 -0.66 6.20 -10.57
C THR A 46 -0.77 4.71 -10.24
N TRP A 47 -0.47 4.36 -9.00
CA TRP A 47 -0.68 3.02 -8.44
C TRP A 47 -1.82 3.06 -7.43
N LEU A 48 -2.79 2.16 -7.59
CA LEU A 48 -3.77 1.87 -6.55
C LEU A 48 -3.25 0.70 -5.71
N ILE A 49 -2.90 0.98 -4.46
CA ILE A 49 -2.39 -0.01 -3.51
C ILE A 49 -3.52 -0.37 -2.55
N VAL A 50 -3.88 -1.65 -2.50
CA VAL A 50 -5.01 -2.14 -1.71
C VAL A 50 -4.51 -3.17 -0.70
N GLY A 51 -4.84 -3.01 0.57
CA GLY A 51 -4.67 -4.06 1.57
C GLY A 51 -5.97 -4.85 1.70
N SER A 52 -5.91 -6.15 1.43
CA SER A 52 -7.07 -7.03 1.54
C SER A 52 -6.91 -8.06 2.66
N ASP A 53 -8.03 -8.44 3.27
CA ASP A 53 -8.09 -9.53 4.24
C ASP A 53 -8.31 -10.90 3.58
N ALA A 54 -8.29 -10.96 2.25
CA ALA A 54 -8.36 -12.21 1.50
C ALA A 54 -7.27 -13.18 1.97
N ARG A 55 -7.66 -14.39 2.30
CA ARG A 55 -6.74 -15.43 2.79
C ARG A 55 -5.96 -16.02 1.62
N GLY A 56 -4.70 -15.57 1.47
CA GLY A 56 -3.78 -16.03 0.45
C GLY A 56 -3.88 -15.21 -0.84
N GLY A 57 -2.76 -14.72 -1.34
CA GLY A 57 -2.62 -13.89 -2.55
C GLY A 57 -2.98 -14.57 -3.88
N ALA A 58 -3.88 -15.52 -3.88
CA ALA A 58 -4.49 -16.10 -5.06
C ALA A 58 -5.99 -15.76 -5.04
N VAL A 59 -6.40 -14.91 -5.95
CA VAL A 59 -7.80 -14.72 -6.32
C VAL A 59 -8.31 -16.06 -6.90
N GLN A 60 -8.65 -17.01 -6.05
CA GLN A 60 -9.40 -18.22 -6.41
C GLN A 60 -10.44 -18.56 -5.34
N ASP A 61 -10.62 -17.74 -4.33
CA ASP A 61 -11.79 -17.84 -3.50
C ASP A 61 -12.74 -16.70 -3.87
N GLU A 62 -13.77 -17.02 -4.64
CA GLU A 62 -15.04 -16.28 -4.68
C GLU A 62 -15.69 -16.36 -3.28
N THR A 63 -14.91 -16.15 -2.21
CA THR A 63 -15.42 -16.04 -0.85
C THR A 63 -16.18 -14.73 -0.78
N GLU A 64 -17.51 -14.85 -0.78
CA GLU A 64 -18.40 -13.78 -0.36
C GLU A 64 -17.81 -13.11 0.89
N GLY A 65 -17.33 -11.86 0.74
CA GLY A 65 -16.90 -11.04 1.86
C GLY A 65 -15.45 -10.59 1.90
N ALA A 66 -14.61 -10.85 0.89
CA ALA A 66 -13.29 -10.21 0.81
C ALA A 66 -13.45 -8.68 0.80
N ARG A 67 -12.70 -7.97 1.64
CA ARG A 67 -12.80 -6.53 1.83
C ARG A 67 -11.46 -5.86 1.59
N ALA A 68 -11.52 -4.69 0.94
CA ALA A 68 -10.41 -3.77 0.89
C ALA A 68 -10.35 -3.02 2.23
N ASP A 69 -9.46 -3.42 3.13
CA ASP A 69 -9.31 -2.79 4.46
C ASP A 69 -8.45 -1.53 4.41
N SER A 70 -7.59 -1.39 3.43
CA SER A 70 -6.87 -0.16 3.14
C SER A 70 -6.85 0.14 1.64
N VAL A 71 -7.06 1.38 1.29
CA VAL A 71 -7.04 1.88 -0.09
C VAL A 71 -6.09 3.06 -0.13
N MET A 72 -5.02 2.96 -0.90
CA MET A 72 -4.00 4.00 -1.01
C MET A 72 -3.73 4.32 -2.47
N LEU A 73 -3.71 5.60 -2.80
CA LEU A 73 -3.38 6.11 -4.11
C LEU A 73 -1.98 6.72 -4.06
N LEU A 74 -1.03 6.05 -4.68
CA LEU A 74 0.33 6.55 -4.86
C LEU A 74 0.41 7.18 -6.24
N HIS A 75 0.76 8.46 -6.29
CA HIS A 75 0.88 9.19 -7.55
C HIS A 75 2.26 9.84 -7.69
N LYS A 76 2.84 9.68 -8.87
CA LYS A 76 4.06 10.35 -9.30
C LYS A 76 3.71 11.27 -10.45
N ALA A 77 3.61 12.56 -10.17
CA ALA A 77 3.29 13.58 -11.17
C ALA A 77 4.42 13.76 -12.20
N GLU A 78 4.13 14.35 -13.34
CA GLU A 78 5.12 14.61 -14.41
C GLU A 78 6.31 15.47 -13.94
N ASN A 79 6.12 16.35 -12.98
CA ASN A 79 7.20 17.16 -12.39
C ASN A 79 8.10 16.37 -11.42
N GLY A 80 7.81 15.08 -11.19
CA GLY A 80 8.55 14.18 -10.33
C GLY A 80 8.12 14.20 -8.85
N GLN A 81 7.16 15.05 -8.45
CA GLN A 81 6.60 15.00 -7.11
C GLN A 81 5.87 13.68 -6.91
N THR A 82 6.13 13.03 -5.78
CA THR A 82 5.44 11.80 -5.38
C THR A 82 4.65 12.03 -4.11
N SER A 83 3.44 11.48 -4.06
CA SER A 83 2.55 11.58 -2.91
C SER A 83 1.77 10.29 -2.70
N LEU A 84 1.45 10.00 -1.45
CA LEU A 84 0.68 8.81 -1.04
C LEU A 84 -0.58 9.25 -0.31
N THR A 85 -1.72 9.09 -0.96
CA THR A 85 -3.04 9.46 -0.42
C THR A 85 -3.73 8.21 0.13
N SER A 86 -3.99 8.18 1.42
CA SER A 86 -4.78 7.13 2.08
C SER A 86 -6.26 7.50 1.99
N LEU A 87 -7.05 6.71 1.30
CA LEU A 87 -8.50 6.82 1.28
C LEU A 87 -9.07 5.96 2.41
N PRO A 88 -9.77 6.55 3.41
CA PRO A 88 -10.44 5.75 4.42
C PRO A 88 -11.37 4.73 3.77
N ARG A 89 -11.38 3.49 4.26
CA ARG A 89 -12.19 2.40 3.66
C ARG A 89 -13.70 2.69 3.68
N ASP A 90 -14.12 3.51 4.65
CA ASP A 90 -15.51 3.91 4.84
C ASP A 90 -15.83 5.26 4.13
N THR A 91 -14.95 5.74 3.23
CA THR A 91 -15.18 6.96 2.44
C THR A 91 -16.47 6.82 1.65
N PHE A 92 -17.39 7.79 1.81
CA PHE A 92 -18.64 7.86 1.08
C PHE A 92 -18.39 8.29 -0.36
N VAL A 93 -18.77 7.47 -1.31
CA VAL A 93 -18.48 7.65 -2.74
C VAL A 93 -19.62 7.12 -3.60
N ASP A 94 -19.73 7.64 -4.81
CA ASP A 94 -20.62 7.10 -5.83
C ASP A 94 -19.91 5.98 -6.61
N ILE A 95 -20.34 4.74 -6.37
CA ILE A 95 -19.82 3.53 -7.02
C ILE A 95 -20.53 3.34 -8.36
N PRO A 96 -19.81 3.24 -9.49
CA PRO A 96 -20.41 3.03 -10.81
C PRO A 96 -21.43 1.89 -10.82
N GLU A 97 -22.62 2.15 -11.30
CA GLU A 97 -23.76 1.21 -11.42
C GLU A 97 -24.34 0.70 -10.09
N HIS A 98 -23.79 1.10 -8.93
CA HIS A 98 -24.22 0.66 -7.60
C HIS A 98 -24.68 1.81 -6.70
N GLY A 99 -24.51 3.09 -7.13
CA GLY A 99 -24.89 4.28 -6.36
C GLY A 99 -23.94 4.56 -5.19
N GLU A 100 -24.41 5.41 -4.27
CA GLU A 100 -23.59 5.90 -3.16
C GLU A 100 -23.41 4.83 -2.07
N ASN A 101 -22.16 4.60 -1.68
CA ASN A 101 -21.78 3.62 -0.65
C ASN A 101 -20.37 3.90 -0.11
N LYS A 102 -19.89 3.08 0.81
CA LYS A 102 -18.49 3.07 1.26
C LYS A 102 -17.58 2.59 0.14
N ILE A 103 -16.42 3.20 -0.01
CA ILE A 103 -15.45 2.85 -1.08
C ILE A 103 -15.04 1.36 -1.04
N ASN A 104 -14.94 0.75 0.15
CA ASN A 104 -14.63 -0.67 0.29
C ASN A 104 -15.73 -1.60 -0.25
N ALA A 105 -16.97 -1.13 -0.33
CA ALA A 105 -18.09 -1.89 -0.92
C ALA A 105 -17.88 -2.12 -2.43
N ALA A 106 -17.20 -1.19 -3.13
CA ALA A 106 -16.86 -1.39 -4.54
C ALA A 106 -16.06 -2.67 -4.76
N TYR A 107 -15.10 -2.97 -3.86
CA TYR A 107 -14.36 -4.22 -3.93
C TYR A 107 -15.26 -5.46 -3.74
N SER A 108 -16.18 -5.40 -2.79
CA SER A 108 -17.11 -6.51 -2.52
C SER A 108 -18.15 -6.71 -3.64
N PHE A 109 -18.53 -5.64 -4.36
CA PHE A 109 -19.54 -5.70 -5.43
C PHE A 109 -18.97 -6.15 -6.77
N GLY A 110 -17.78 -5.70 -7.13
CA GLY A 110 -17.21 -5.92 -8.46
C GLY A 110 -15.68 -6.13 -8.46
N GLY A 111 -15.11 -6.48 -7.29
CA GLY A 111 -13.71 -6.81 -7.16
C GLY A 111 -12.75 -5.62 -7.45
N PRO A 112 -11.51 -5.95 -7.80
CA PRO A 112 -10.47 -4.96 -8.09
C PRO A 112 -10.89 -3.93 -9.15
N LYS A 113 -11.56 -4.37 -10.21
CA LYS A 113 -11.91 -3.51 -11.34
C LYS A 113 -12.92 -2.42 -10.97
N LEU A 114 -13.95 -2.76 -10.22
CA LEU A 114 -14.94 -1.78 -9.77
C LEU A 114 -14.34 -0.82 -8.75
N LEU A 115 -13.43 -1.31 -7.88
CA LEU A 115 -12.71 -0.42 -6.97
C LEU A 115 -11.83 0.57 -7.74
N VAL A 116 -11.10 0.12 -8.78
CA VAL A 116 -10.31 1.02 -9.66
C VAL A 116 -11.21 2.08 -10.27
N GLN A 117 -12.33 1.68 -10.90
CA GLN A 117 -13.28 2.63 -11.51
C GLN A 117 -13.84 3.64 -10.50
N THR A 118 -14.11 3.19 -9.28
CA THR A 118 -14.61 4.05 -8.20
C THR A 118 -13.56 5.07 -7.77
N VAL A 119 -12.29 4.65 -7.62
CA VAL A 119 -11.19 5.54 -7.26
C VAL A 119 -10.88 6.53 -8.38
N GLU A 120 -10.91 6.09 -9.64
CA GLU A 120 -10.74 6.98 -10.81
C GLU A 120 -11.85 8.03 -10.88
N LYS A 121 -13.11 7.64 -10.64
CA LYS A 121 -14.25 8.57 -10.59
C LYS A 121 -14.10 9.60 -9.48
N LEU A 122 -13.63 9.17 -8.29
CA LEU A 122 -13.42 10.06 -7.14
C LEU A 122 -12.27 11.04 -7.37
N SER A 123 -11.13 10.53 -7.88
CA SER A 123 -9.88 11.29 -7.97
C SER A 123 -9.69 12.06 -9.26
N GLY A 124 -10.36 11.63 -10.33
CA GLY A 124 -10.13 12.14 -11.70
C GLY A 124 -8.76 11.73 -12.25
N LEU A 125 -8.10 10.73 -11.66
CA LEU A 125 -6.84 10.14 -12.10
C LEU A 125 -7.09 8.76 -12.67
N THR A 126 -6.44 8.41 -13.78
CA THR A 126 -6.41 7.04 -14.28
C THR A 126 -5.43 6.22 -13.45
N VAL A 127 -5.81 4.99 -13.10
CA VAL A 127 -4.96 4.03 -12.41
C VAL A 127 -4.17 3.23 -13.43
N ASP A 128 -2.85 3.44 -13.48
CA ASP A 128 -1.95 2.74 -14.38
C ASP A 128 -1.61 1.33 -13.88
N HIS A 129 -1.54 1.18 -12.56
CA HIS A 129 -1.17 -0.07 -11.91
C HIS A 129 -2.04 -0.34 -10.68
N TYR A 130 -2.49 -1.59 -10.56
CA TYR A 130 -3.16 -2.11 -9.38
C TYR A 130 -2.23 -3.05 -8.62
N VAL A 131 -2.10 -2.84 -7.32
CA VAL A 131 -1.31 -3.69 -6.44
C VAL A 131 -2.10 -4.01 -5.19
N GLU A 132 -2.43 -5.27 -5.00
CA GLU A 132 -3.09 -5.75 -3.79
C GLU A 132 -2.10 -6.49 -2.90
N VAL A 133 -2.12 -6.18 -1.62
CA VAL A 133 -1.25 -6.75 -0.59
C VAL A 133 -2.10 -7.56 0.37
N GLY A 134 -1.95 -8.88 0.35
CA GLY A 134 -2.63 -9.79 1.28
C GLY A 134 -2.02 -9.71 2.69
N MET A 135 -2.86 -9.71 3.72
CA MET A 135 -2.42 -9.57 5.11
C MET A 135 -1.44 -10.67 5.58
N THR A 136 -1.61 -11.90 5.12
CA THR A 136 -0.67 -13.00 5.43
C THR A 136 0.70 -12.74 4.81
N GLY A 137 0.74 -12.18 3.61
CA GLY A 137 1.96 -11.84 2.90
C GLY A 137 2.76 -10.72 3.59
N VAL A 138 2.09 -9.76 4.22
CA VAL A 138 2.78 -8.73 5.03
C VAL A 138 3.59 -9.38 6.15
N SER A 139 2.99 -10.31 6.89
CA SER A 139 3.69 -11.03 7.97
C SER A 139 4.93 -11.78 7.44
N GLN A 140 4.77 -12.54 6.37
CA GLN A 140 5.88 -13.29 5.75
C GLN A 140 6.99 -12.37 5.22
N THR A 141 6.61 -11.23 4.62
CA THR A 141 7.57 -10.25 4.11
C THR A 141 8.37 -9.58 5.24
N VAL A 142 7.71 -9.27 6.37
CA VAL A 142 8.38 -8.76 7.57
C VAL A 142 9.41 -9.78 8.10
N ASP A 143 9.03 -11.06 8.16
CA ASP A 143 9.93 -12.12 8.62
C ASP A 143 11.11 -12.32 7.64
N ALA A 144 10.87 -12.26 6.33
CA ALA A 144 11.90 -12.39 5.30
C ALA A 144 12.98 -11.30 5.38
N VAL A 145 12.60 -10.06 5.76
CA VAL A 145 13.58 -8.97 5.98
C VAL A 145 14.23 -9.01 7.38
N GLY A 146 13.85 -9.97 8.23
CA GLY A 146 14.39 -10.15 9.58
C GLY A 146 13.77 -9.21 10.62
N GLY A 147 12.49 -8.93 10.49
CA GLY A 147 11.72 -8.04 11.35
C GLY A 147 11.83 -6.57 10.98
N VAL A 148 10.89 -5.75 11.42
CA VAL A 148 10.82 -4.31 11.16
C VAL A 148 10.78 -3.51 12.46
N ASN A 149 11.29 -2.27 12.42
CA ASN A 149 11.22 -1.36 13.55
C ASN A 149 10.00 -0.44 13.37
N VAL A 150 9.07 -0.48 14.33
CA VAL A 150 7.88 0.36 14.38
C VAL A 150 7.71 0.97 15.77
N CYS A 151 6.99 2.09 15.86
CA CYS A 151 6.91 2.88 17.08
C CYS A 151 5.45 3.06 17.52
N LEU A 152 5.22 2.96 18.82
CA LEU A 152 3.97 3.30 19.51
C LEU A 152 4.33 3.91 20.86
N ASP A 153 3.76 5.06 21.20
CA ASP A 153 4.12 5.85 22.36
C ASP A 153 3.22 5.63 23.58
N TYR A 154 2.32 4.65 23.50
CA TYR A 154 1.43 4.24 24.58
C TYR A 154 1.35 2.73 24.72
N ASP A 155 1.00 2.27 25.93
CA ASP A 155 0.78 0.85 26.22
C ASP A 155 -0.56 0.39 25.65
N VAL A 156 -0.56 -0.82 25.07
CA VAL A 156 -1.76 -1.41 24.47
C VAL A 156 -1.83 -2.90 24.76
N ALA A 157 -3.06 -3.35 25.00
CA ALA A 157 -3.46 -4.76 24.93
C ALA A 157 -4.79 -4.80 24.17
N ASP A 158 -4.72 -5.03 22.85
CA ASP A 158 -5.86 -5.04 21.94
C ASP A 158 -6.22 -6.49 21.58
N GLU A 159 -7.34 -6.98 22.11
CA GLU A 159 -7.78 -8.38 21.92
C GLU A 159 -8.18 -8.67 20.46
N ASP A 160 -8.74 -7.67 19.75
CA ASP A 160 -9.22 -7.85 18.37
C ASP A 160 -8.06 -8.05 17.39
N SER A 161 -6.95 -7.31 17.56
CA SER A 161 -5.76 -7.44 16.72
C SER A 161 -4.73 -8.42 17.28
N GLY A 162 -4.82 -8.72 18.58
CA GLY A 162 -3.82 -9.49 19.31
C GLY A 162 -2.55 -8.69 19.65
N LEU A 163 -2.57 -7.35 19.50
CA LEU A 163 -1.41 -6.52 19.79
C LEU A 163 -1.21 -6.35 21.31
N VAL A 164 -0.05 -6.74 21.79
CA VAL A 164 0.45 -6.35 23.12
C VAL A 164 1.68 -5.47 22.94
N TRP A 165 1.58 -4.21 23.38
CA TRP A 165 2.66 -3.24 23.33
C TRP A 165 2.94 -2.67 24.70
N ASN A 166 4.21 -2.67 25.10
CA ASN A 166 4.65 -2.14 26.39
C ASN A 166 5.79 -1.15 26.15
N THR A 167 5.53 0.11 26.42
CA THR A 167 6.49 1.22 26.24
C THR A 167 7.69 1.16 27.18
N SER A 168 7.61 0.37 28.27
CA SER A 168 8.79 0.13 29.13
C SER A 168 9.91 -0.64 28.40
N GLN A 169 9.58 -1.36 27.31
CA GLN A 169 10.54 -2.01 26.41
C GLN A 169 11.06 -1.06 25.31
N GLY A 170 10.61 0.16 25.32
CA GLY A 170 10.87 1.19 24.32
C GLY A 170 9.64 1.52 23.48
N THR A 171 9.50 2.80 23.11
CA THR A 171 8.43 3.26 22.22
C THR A 171 8.60 2.74 20.80
N CYS A 172 9.85 2.50 20.36
CA CYS A 172 10.16 1.86 19.07
C CYS A 172 10.72 0.46 19.34
N GLN A 173 10.12 -0.55 18.72
CA GLN A 173 10.50 -1.96 18.90
C GLN A 173 10.71 -2.63 17.54
N THR A 174 11.69 -3.54 17.47
CA THR A 174 11.79 -4.46 16.34
C THR A 174 10.81 -5.60 16.55
N VAL A 175 9.90 -5.77 15.61
CA VAL A 175 8.82 -6.76 15.65
C VAL A 175 8.94 -7.77 14.52
N ASP A 176 8.49 -8.99 14.78
CA ASP A 176 8.30 -10.03 13.77
C ASP A 176 7.03 -9.81 12.94
N GLY A 177 6.78 -10.69 11.97
CA GLY A 177 5.62 -10.59 11.11
C GLY A 177 4.29 -10.68 11.85
N THR A 178 4.20 -11.52 12.86
CA THR A 178 2.97 -11.68 13.66
C THR A 178 2.63 -10.40 14.42
N LYS A 179 3.61 -9.81 15.10
CA LYS A 179 3.43 -8.58 15.86
C LYS A 179 3.26 -7.36 14.93
N ALA A 180 3.92 -7.32 13.77
CA ALA A 180 3.73 -6.29 12.76
C ALA A 180 2.31 -6.32 12.18
N LEU A 181 1.78 -7.52 11.93
CA LEU A 181 0.40 -7.70 11.48
C LEU A 181 -0.60 -7.23 12.54
N ALA A 182 -0.42 -7.63 13.80
CA ALA A 182 -1.25 -7.17 14.92
C ALA A 182 -1.21 -5.63 15.05
N TYR A 183 -0.01 -5.04 14.98
CA TYR A 183 0.20 -3.59 14.99
C TYR A 183 -0.55 -2.87 13.85
N SER A 184 -0.53 -3.42 12.64
CA SER A 184 -1.22 -2.84 11.49
C SER A 184 -2.74 -2.99 11.52
N ARG A 185 -3.26 -3.96 12.28
CA ARG A 185 -4.70 -4.25 12.43
C ARG A 185 -5.36 -3.53 13.60
N MET A 186 -4.60 -3.10 14.59
CA MET A 186 -5.14 -2.42 15.77
C MET A 186 -6.02 -1.22 15.37
N ARG A 187 -7.21 -1.13 15.95
CA ARG A 187 -8.18 -0.06 15.68
C ARG A 187 -8.85 0.45 16.95
N LYS A 188 -9.47 -0.45 17.73
CA LYS A 188 -10.34 -0.07 18.86
C LYS A 188 -9.56 0.55 20.01
N SER A 189 -8.33 0.10 20.23
CA SER A 189 -7.44 0.64 21.26
C SER A 189 -6.63 1.86 20.80
N ASP A 190 -6.87 2.34 19.57
CA ASP A 190 -6.23 3.54 19.04
C ASP A 190 -7.10 4.78 19.31
N PRO A 191 -6.54 5.83 19.96
CA PRO A 191 -7.27 7.09 20.16
C PRO A 191 -7.77 7.75 18.87
N THR A 192 -7.10 7.48 17.73
CA THR A 192 -7.41 8.05 16.42
C THR A 192 -8.16 7.06 15.51
N GLY A 193 -8.49 5.87 16.00
CA GLY A 193 -9.29 4.87 15.30
C GLY A 193 -8.73 4.45 13.93
N ASP A 194 -9.52 4.66 12.87
CA ASP A 194 -9.15 4.26 11.50
C ASP A 194 -7.99 5.07 10.92
N VAL A 195 -7.85 6.34 11.30
CA VAL A 195 -6.72 7.19 10.87
C VAL A 195 -5.41 6.63 11.39
N GLY A 196 -5.35 6.27 12.68
CA GLY A 196 -4.18 5.64 13.28
C GLY A 196 -3.87 4.27 12.67
N ARG A 197 -4.89 3.48 12.32
CA ARG A 197 -4.69 2.23 11.58
C ARG A 197 -3.99 2.47 10.25
N GLY A 198 -4.45 3.45 9.45
CA GLY A 198 -3.80 3.81 8.19
C GLY A 198 -2.35 4.28 8.37
N GLN A 199 -2.05 5.03 9.45
CA GLN A 199 -0.68 5.44 9.77
C GLN A 199 0.21 4.24 10.09
N ARG A 200 -0.26 3.28 10.89
CA ARG A 200 0.49 2.07 11.24
C ARG A 200 0.73 1.17 10.04
N GLN A 201 -0.24 1.01 9.15
CA GLN A 201 -0.07 0.26 7.90
C GLN A 201 1.05 0.87 7.05
N ARG A 202 1.04 2.21 6.86
CA ARG A 202 2.13 2.91 6.16
C ARG A 202 3.47 2.72 6.85
N ALA A 203 3.51 2.79 8.19
CA ALA A 203 4.74 2.60 8.96
C ALA A 203 5.35 1.20 8.74
N VAL A 204 4.54 0.14 8.76
CA VAL A 204 5.00 -1.23 8.48
C VAL A 204 5.53 -1.34 7.05
N ILE A 205 4.80 -0.84 6.04
CA ILE A 205 5.23 -0.88 4.64
C ILE A 205 6.55 -0.11 4.46
N SER A 206 6.66 1.11 5.00
CA SER A 206 7.89 1.92 4.94
C SER A 206 9.07 1.21 5.58
N ALA A 207 8.86 0.55 6.72
CA ALA A 207 9.91 -0.19 7.42
C ALA A 207 10.37 -1.42 6.63
N VAL A 208 9.43 -2.16 5.99
CA VAL A 208 9.75 -3.27 5.07
C VAL A 208 10.56 -2.77 3.88
N VAL A 209 10.10 -1.71 3.21
CA VAL A 209 10.80 -1.11 2.04
C VAL A 209 12.22 -0.68 2.43
N SER A 210 12.39 -0.02 3.58
CA SER A 210 13.70 0.41 4.07
C SER A 210 14.63 -0.78 4.35
N LYS A 211 14.13 -1.85 4.95
CA LYS A 211 14.88 -3.07 5.24
C LYS A 211 15.21 -3.85 3.96
N ALA A 212 14.28 -3.94 3.01
CA ALA A 212 14.50 -4.58 1.72
C ALA A 212 15.63 -3.90 0.93
N ALA A 213 15.70 -2.56 0.99
CA ALA A 213 16.75 -1.77 0.34
C ALA A 213 18.08 -1.72 1.14
N ALA A 214 18.13 -2.28 2.34
CA ALA A 214 19.31 -2.21 3.20
C ALA A 214 20.48 -3.09 2.63
N PRO A 215 21.74 -2.68 2.84
CA PRO A 215 22.89 -3.49 2.43
C PRO A 215 22.88 -4.93 2.98
N SER A 216 22.33 -5.12 4.19
CA SER A 216 22.18 -6.45 4.80
C SER A 216 21.29 -7.41 4.00
N THR A 217 20.35 -6.88 3.22
CA THR A 217 19.51 -7.67 2.30
C THR A 217 20.19 -7.76 0.93
N ALA A 218 20.72 -6.65 0.42
CA ALA A 218 21.37 -6.58 -0.89
C ALA A 218 22.59 -7.54 -1.03
N PHE A 219 23.30 -7.82 0.07
CA PHE A 219 24.46 -8.73 0.08
C PHE A 219 24.15 -10.12 0.64
N SER A 220 22.89 -10.47 0.87
CA SER A 220 22.46 -11.79 1.36
C SER A 220 21.53 -12.48 0.36
N PHE A 221 22.06 -13.46 -0.38
CA PHE A 221 21.26 -14.21 -1.36
C PHE A 221 20.05 -14.89 -0.74
N SER A 222 20.21 -15.51 0.43
CA SER A 222 19.09 -16.17 1.12
C SER A 222 17.98 -15.19 1.54
N ARG A 223 18.33 -13.96 1.92
CA ARG A 223 17.33 -12.93 2.22
C ARG A 223 16.65 -12.39 0.96
N GLN A 224 17.39 -12.27 -0.13
CA GLN A 224 16.83 -11.89 -1.42
C GLN A 224 15.80 -12.93 -1.88
N ASP A 225 16.13 -14.23 -1.81
CA ASP A 225 15.23 -15.31 -2.20
C ASP A 225 13.99 -15.33 -1.30
N ALA A 226 14.17 -15.30 0.02
CA ALA A 226 13.05 -15.23 0.96
C ALA A 226 12.16 -14.01 0.76
N LEU A 227 12.75 -12.85 0.42
CA LEU A 227 12.00 -11.63 0.13
C LEU A 227 11.23 -11.72 -1.18
N VAL A 228 11.79 -12.34 -2.22
CA VAL A 228 11.09 -12.58 -3.49
C VAL A 228 9.92 -13.52 -3.25
N ASP A 229 10.15 -14.66 -2.60
CA ASP A 229 9.10 -15.64 -2.32
C ASP A 229 7.98 -15.06 -1.47
N ALA A 230 8.32 -14.38 -0.36
CA ALA A 230 7.33 -13.75 0.50
C ALA A 230 6.60 -12.59 -0.20
N GLY A 231 7.34 -11.75 -0.91
CA GLY A 231 6.80 -10.59 -1.62
C GLY A 231 5.86 -10.98 -2.76
N THR A 232 6.24 -11.94 -3.60
CA THR A 232 5.41 -12.40 -4.72
C THR A 232 4.16 -13.13 -4.25
N ASN A 233 4.25 -13.90 -3.16
CA ASN A 233 3.09 -14.52 -2.52
C ASN A 233 2.16 -13.50 -1.84
N ALA A 234 2.71 -12.36 -1.43
CA ALA A 234 1.95 -11.28 -0.81
C ALA A 234 1.19 -10.43 -1.82
N LEU A 235 1.64 -10.38 -3.07
CA LEU A 235 1.20 -9.42 -4.07
C LEU A 235 0.31 -10.05 -5.14
N THR A 236 -0.83 -9.40 -5.37
CA THR A 236 -1.64 -9.58 -6.58
C THR A 236 -1.60 -8.28 -7.36
N VAL A 237 -1.29 -8.34 -8.66
CA VAL A 237 -1.09 -7.15 -9.48
C VAL A 237 -1.97 -7.17 -10.73
N ASP A 238 -2.12 -6.03 -11.40
CA ASP A 238 -2.78 -5.99 -12.70
C ASP A 238 -2.03 -6.83 -13.75
N ARG A 239 -2.70 -7.15 -14.87
CA ARG A 239 -2.12 -8.00 -15.93
C ARG A 239 -0.90 -7.41 -16.61
N SER A 240 -0.80 -6.09 -16.68
CA SER A 240 0.30 -5.37 -17.31
C SER A 240 1.51 -5.17 -16.39
N ALA A 241 1.31 -5.30 -15.08
CA ALA A 241 2.35 -5.09 -14.10
C ALA A 241 3.48 -6.11 -14.22
N GLY A 242 4.69 -5.61 -14.12
CA GLY A 242 5.92 -6.39 -14.12
C GLY A 242 6.88 -5.95 -13.01
N THR A 243 8.03 -6.58 -12.97
CA THR A 243 9.08 -6.27 -11.98
C THR A 243 9.46 -4.78 -12.01
N MET A 244 9.42 -4.13 -13.20
CA MET A 244 9.75 -2.71 -13.34
C MET A 244 8.71 -1.82 -12.66
N SER A 245 7.41 -2.04 -12.89
CA SER A 245 6.36 -1.22 -12.28
C SER A 245 6.33 -1.37 -10.76
N ILE A 246 6.63 -2.57 -10.24
CA ILE A 246 6.78 -2.78 -8.79
C ILE A 246 7.99 -2.03 -8.25
N ALA A 247 9.14 -2.09 -8.94
CA ALA A 247 10.33 -1.34 -8.53
C ALA A 247 10.08 0.18 -8.54
N GLN A 248 9.40 0.70 -9.55
CA GLN A 248 9.01 2.11 -9.65
C GLN A 248 8.04 2.49 -8.54
N MET A 249 7.05 1.65 -8.25
CA MET A 249 6.13 1.82 -7.11
C MET A 249 6.88 1.94 -5.78
N VAL A 250 7.83 1.03 -5.52
CA VAL A 250 8.63 1.04 -4.28
C VAL A 250 9.45 2.32 -4.15
N LEU A 251 10.07 2.78 -5.23
CA LEU A 251 10.82 4.03 -5.25
C LEU A 251 9.93 5.26 -5.06
N ALA A 252 8.77 5.30 -5.72
CA ALA A 252 7.79 6.36 -5.57
C ALA A 252 7.21 6.39 -4.14
N PHE A 253 6.87 5.23 -3.57
CA PHE A 253 6.40 5.08 -2.20
C PHE A 253 7.42 5.64 -1.19
N ARG A 254 8.69 5.26 -1.35
CA ARG A 254 9.77 5.78 -0.51
C ARG A 254 9.91 7.29 -0.65
N SER A 255 9.91 7.80 -1.88
CA SER A 255 10.02 9.25 -2.14
C SER A 255 8.86 10.03 -1.51
N ALA A 256 7.62 9.53 -1.59
CA ALA A 256 6.46 10.13 -0.95
C ALA A 256 6.60 10.14 0.59
N SER A 257 7.06 9.01 1.16
CA SER A 257 7.27 8.86 2.61
C SER A 257 8.37 9.79 3.13
N ASP A 258 9.53 9.81 2.46
CA ASP A 258 10.67 10.66 2.84
C ASP A 258 10.36 12.17 2.62
N GLY A 259 9.55 12.50 1.61
CA GLY A 259 9.10 13.85 1.28
C GLY A 259 7.98 14.39 2.19
N GLY A 260 7.39 13.55 3.05
CA GLY A 260 6.29 13.95 3.94
C GLY A 260 4.97 14.24 3.23
N LEU A 261 4.80 13.82 1.98
CA LEU A 261 3.57 13.98 1.20
C LEU A 261 2.70 12.73 1.34
N THR A 262 2.30 12.44 2.57
CA THR A 262 1.48 11.28 2.91
C THR A 262 0.34 11.68 3.85
N GLY A 263 -0.88 11.20 3.60
CA GLY A 263 -2.04 11.49 4.44
C GLY A 263 -3.36 11.11 3.80
N ALA A 264 -4.46 11.54 4.43
CA ALA A 264 -5.79 11.45 3.86
C ALA A 264 -6.15 12.76 3.12
N PRO A 265 -7.07 12.72 2.15
CA PRO A 265 -7.64 13.95 1.58
C PRO A 265 -8.44 14.71 2.65
N PRO A 266 -8.81 15.99 2.40
CA PRO A 266 -9.59 16.77 3.35
C PRO A 266 -10.93 16.09 3.69
N ILE A 267 -11.14 15.80 4.97
CA ILE A 267 -12.34 15.17 5.51
C ILE A 267 -13.22 16.28 6.06
N GLU A 268 -14.54 16.23 5.78
CA GLU A 268 -15.55 17.10 6.35
C GLU A 268 -16.16 16.50 7.60
N ASP A 269 -16.64 15.27 7.50
CA ASP A 269 -17.24 14.54 8.60
C ASP A 269 -16.71 13.09 8.65
N PRO A 270 -16.00 12.71 9.70
CA PRO A 270 -15.47 11.36 9.84
C PRO A 270 -16.52 10.32 10.28
N ALA A 271 -17.73 10.75 10.68
CA ALA A 271 -18.82 9.90 11.15
C ALA A 271 -20.16 10.23 10.46
N TYR A 272 -20.10 10.62 9.19
CA TYR A 272 -21.25 10.98 8.39
C TYR A 272 -22.22 9.80 8.22
N SER A 273 -23.48 10.02 8.51
CA SER A 273 -24.57 9.06 8.34
C SER A 273 -25.54 9.55 7.27
N PRO A 274 -25.51 8.95 6.05
CA PRO A 274 -26.47 9.30 5.00
C PRO A 274 -27.90 8.97 5.42
N GLU A 275 -28.84 9.88 5.16
CA GLU A 275 -30.26 9.75 5.61
C GLU A 275 -31.00 8.60 4.90
N ASP A 276 -30.63 8.29 3.65
CA ASP A 276 -31.36 7.36 2.77
C ASP A 276 -30.67 6.01 2.57
N ALA A 277 -29.54 5.76 3.25
CA ALA A 277 -28.77 4.54 3.03
C ALA A 277 -28.51 3.78 4.35
N ASP A 278 -28.92 2.52 4.43
CA ASP A 278 -28.64 1.62 5.56
C ASP A 278 -27.20 1.06 5.50
N ILE A 279 -26.21 1.96 5.37
CA ILE A 279 -24.79 1.60 5.24
C ILE A 279 -23.98 1.95 6.51
N GLY A 280 -24.65 2.54 7.52
CA GLY A 280 -24.02 2.98 8.78
C GLY A 280 -23.10 4.19 8.58
N GLU A 281 -22.29 4.48 9.60
CA GLU A 281 -21.36 5.62 9.57
C GLU A 281 -20.33 5.51 8.44
N THR A 282 -20.11 6.63 7.76
CA THR A 282 -19.17 6.78 6.63
C THR A 282 -18.24 7.95 6.88
N VAL A 283 -17.23 8.11 6.01
CA VAL A 283 -16.33 9.27 6.00
C VAL A 283 -16.68 10.15 4.81
N LEU A 284 -17.15 11.37 5.07
CA LEU A 284 -17.45 12.35 4.04
C LEU A 284 -16.22 13.21 3.75
N LEU A 285 -15.80 13.24 2.49
CA LEU A 285 -14.77 14.17 2.04
C LEU A 285 -15.36 15.57 1.86
N ARG A 286 -14.54 16.59 2.05
CA ARG A 286 -14.97 17.99 1.96
C ARG A 286 -15.18 18.40 0.51
N ASP A 287 -16.42 18.59 0.09
CA ASP A 287 -16.80 18.92 -1.28
C ASP A 287 -16.11 20.18 -1.83
N THR A 288 -15.81 21.14 -0.98
CA THR A 288 -15.19 22.40 -1.39
C THR A 288 -13.70 22.31 -1.64
N THR A 289 -13.00 21.36 -1.05
CA THR A 289 -11.53 21.26 -1.10
C THR A 289 -11.01 19.92 -1.63
N ALA A 290 -11.78 18.83 -1.60
CA ALA A 290 -11.35 17.55 -2.13
C ALA A 290 -11.09 17.59 -3.65
N PRO A 291 -11.90 18.26 -4.50
CA PRO A 291 -11.58 18.38 -5.92
C PRO A 291 -10.29 19.16 -6.18
N ASP A 292 -9.99 20.23 -5.42
CA ASP A 292 -8.72 20.97 -5.50
C ASP A 292 -7.55 20.10 -5.05
N PHE A 293 -7.73 19.31 -3.98
CA PHE A 293 -6.75 18.34 -3.52
C PHE A 293 -6.36 17.35 -4.64
N PHE A 294 -7.32 16.71 -5.29
CA PHE A 294 -7.06 15.76 -6.37
C PHE A 294 -6.47 16.43 -7.62
N SER A 295 -6.85 17.67 -7.91
CA SER A 295 -6.22 18.47 -8.96
C SER A 295 -4.75 18.77 -8.65
N LYS A 296 -4.44 19.17 -7.42
CA LYS A 296 -3.05 19.36 -6.96
C LYS A 296 -2.25 18.08 -6.94
N LEU A 297 -2.88 16.96 -6.57
CA LEU A 297 -2.30 15.62 -6.64
C LEU A 297 -1.80 15.33 -8.05
N ARG A 298 -2.71 15.42 -9.05
CA ARG A 298 -2.39 15.21 -10.46
C ARG A 298 -1.27 16.12 -10.96
N ASP A 299 -1.34 17.41 -10.62
CA ASP A 299 -0.40 18.41 -11.11
C ASP A 299 0.95 18.43 -10.35
N GLY A 300 1.12 17.60 -9.32
CA GLY A 300 2.31 17.58 -8.47
C GLY A 300 2.51 18.88 -7.69
N LYS A 301 1.43 19.45 -7.16
CA LYS A 301 1.42 20.72 -6.40
C LYS A 301 0.96 20.54 -4.96
N LEU A 302 0.82 19.29 -4.48
CA LEU A 302 0.48 19.05 -3.08
C LEU A 302 1.57 19.52 -2.14
N THR A 303 1.13 20.01 -0.99
CA THR A 303 1.96 20.32 0.17
C THR A 303 1.48 19.51 1.37
N ALA A 304 2.28 19.41 2.42
CA ALA A 304 1.87 18.71 3.64
C ALA A 304 0.60 19.33 4.28
N ALA A 305 0.35 20.63 4.04
CA ALA A 305 -0.83 21.32 4.55
C ALA A 305 -2.13 20.97 3.82
N ASP A 306 -2.06 20.40 2.63
CA ASP A 306 -3.25 20.00 1.85
C ASP A 306 -3.86 18.71 2.38
N PHE A 307 -3.09 17.86 3.06
CA PHE A 307 -3.60 16.64 3.68
C PHE A 307 -4.42 16.96 4.93
N ASN A 308 -5.40 16.09 5.22
CA ASN A 308 -6.13 16.18 6.47
C ASN A 308 -5.15 16.00 7.64
N GLN A 309 -4.95 17.08 8.40
CA GLN A 309 -4.16 17.06 9.62
C GLN A 309 -5.13 16.71 10.75
N SER A 310 -5.10 15.48 11.19
CA SER A 310 -5.82 14.99 12.37
C SER A 310 -5.07 15.35 13.64
#